data_9b7edb6f8ec0a8a6936351076def838c
#
_entry.id   9b7edb6f8ec0a8a6936351076def838c
#
_cell.length_a   1.000
_cell.length_b   1.000
_cell.length_c   1.000
_cell.angle_alpha   90.00
_cell.angle_beta   90.00
_cell.angle_gamma   90.00
#
_symmetry.space_group_name_H-M   'P 1'
#
loop_
_entity.id
_entity.type
_entity.pdbx_description
1 polymer ?
#
loop_
_entity_poly.entity_id
_entity_poly.type
_entity_poly.pdbx_seq_one_letter_code
_entity_poly.pdbx_strand_id
1 'polypeptide(L)'
;MFELTITPGELDLATLRRVSREPVHVSLDPAALPGIHASAAVVTKVIEQNRVVYGINTGFGLLANTRIPVEQLDELQRSIVLSHAAGIGEYMDDATVRLMMVLKLNSLARGFSGIRLTVLEALMTLINAEVYPVVPKKGSVGASGDLAPLAHMSCLLIGEGKARHKGELIDAATALKIAGLEPIALAPKEGLALLNGTQASTAFALEGLFHAEDLYAGAITIGAMSVEAALGSRRPFDARIHAVRGQRGQIDAAACYRHLLVDGSEIGMSHHNCEKVQDPYSLRCQPQVMGACLTQVRQAAEVLVCEANAVSDNPLVFAEDEDILSGGNFHAEPVAFAADNLALAIAEIGSLSERRMALLIDSRMSGLPAFLVNNGGVNSGFMIAQVTSAALASENKTLAHPASVDSLPTSANQEDHVSMATFAGRRLADMAENTRGILAVELLAAAQGLDFRAPLRSTELIELAKGRLRSEVSFYDKDRYFAPDIEAAAALLGRASYNDLIPAGVLPSL
;
A
#
# COMPACT_ATOMS: atom_id res chain seq x y z
N MET A 1 16.99 -10.27 -6.74
CA MET A 1 15.88 -11.27 -6.82
C MET A 1 16.05 -12.19 -5.64
N PHE A 2 15.00 -12.42 -4.87
CA PHE A 2 15.02 -13.35 -3.75
C PHE A 2 14.15 -14.58 -4.05
N GLU A 3 14.47 -15.69 -3.38
CA GLU A 3 13.71 -16.94 -3.51
C GLU A 3 12.52 -16.92 -2.54
N LEU A 4 11.34 -17.29 -3.03
CA LEU A 4 10.11 -17.43 -2.25
C LEU A 4 9.42 -18.75 -2.58
N THR A 5 9.38 -19.67 -1.63
CA THR A 5 8.49 -20.82 -1.71
C THR A 5 7.13 -20.44 -1.13
N ILE A 6 6.10 -20.47 -1.95
CA ILE A 6 4.74 -20.16 -1.52
C ILE A 6 4.13 -21.41 -0.86
N THR A 7 3.90 -21.33 0.44
CA THR A 7 2.98 -22.20 1.16
C THR A 7 1.60 -21.53 1.11
N PRO A 8 0.64 -22.07 0.35
CA PRO A 8 -0.60 -21.35 0.05
C PRO A 8 -1.41 -21.02 1.31
N GLY A 9 -1.70 -19.74 1.47
CA GLY A 9 -2.44 -19.22 2.62
C GLY A 9 -1.59 -18.78 3.80
N GLU A 10 -0.24 -18.73 3.67
CA GLU A 10 0.69 -18.43 4.78
C GLU A 10 1.64 -17.25 4.48
N LEU A 11 1.32 -16.39 3.52
CA LEU A 11 2.12 -15.20 3.26
C LEU A 11 2.02 -14.20 4.43
N ASP A 12 3.16 -13.72 4.92
CA ASP A 12 3.22 -12.66 5.92
C ASP A 12 3.46 -11.28 5.29
N LEU A 13 3.26 -10.23 6.08
CA LEU A 13 3.39 -8.85 5.61
C LEU A 13 4.84 -8.49 5.23
N ALA A 14 5.83 -9.01 5.92
CA ALA A 14 7.23 -8.74 5.61
C ALA A 14 7.61 -9.32 4.24
N THR A 15 7.15 -10.55 3.95
CA THR A 15 7.30 -11.19 2.63
C THR A 15 6.58 -10.40 1.54
N LEU A 16 5.32 -9.99 1.76
CA LEU A 16 4.54 -9.21 0.81
C LEU A 16 5.19 -7.86 0.53
N ARG A 17 5.70 -7.18 1.58
CA ARG A 17 6.47 -5.94 1.43
C ARG A 17 7.72 -6.16 0.59
N ARG A 18 8.42 -7.26 0.80
CA ARG A 18 9.60 -7.61 0.01
C ARG A 18 9.27 -7.89 -1.45
N VAL A 19 8.17 -8.61 -1.74
CA VAL A 19 7.66 -8.82 -3.10
C VAL A 19 7.37 -7.48 -3.79
N SER A 20 6.82 -6.50 -3.06
CA SER A 20 6.57 -5.17 -3.61
C SER A 20 7.86 -4.41 -3.95
N ARG A 21 8.91 -4.56 -3.16
CA ARG A 21 10.15 -3.76 -3.28
C ARG A 21 11.18 -4.30 -4.25
N GLU A 22 11.24 -5.61 -4.47
CA GLU A 22 12.26 -6.24 -5.29
C GLU A 22 11.71 -7.41 -6.13
N PRO A 23 12.33 -7.74 -7.28
CA PRO A 23 12.00 -8.93 -8.05
C PRO A 23 12.14 -10.22 -7.23
N VAL A 24 11.24 -11.17 -7.46
CA VAL A 24 11.14 -12.43 -6.73
C VAL A 24 11.19 -13.62 -7.68
N HIS A 25 11.85 -14.69 -7.27
CA HIS A 25 11.75 -16.01 -7.90
C HIS A 25 10.85 -16.90 -7.04
N VAL A 26 9.68 -17.23 -7.58
CA VAL A 26 8.66 -18.00 -6.86
C VAL A 26 8.70 -19.48 -7.20
N SER A 27 8.49 -20.30 -6.21
CA SER A 27 8.19 -21.73 -6.32
C SER A 27 6.97 -22.07 -5.47
N LEU A 28 6.30 -23.17 -5.75
CA LEU A 28 5.16 -23.63 -4.98
C LEU A 28 5.59 -24.77 -4.07
N ASP A 29 5.12 -24.75 -2.81
CA ASP A 29 5.28 -25.86 -1.89
C ASP A 29 4.65 -27.13 -2.50
N PRO A 30 5.40 -28.24 -2.66
CA PRO A 30 4.85 -29.47 -3.21
C PRO A 30 3.66 -30.03 -2.44
N ALA A 31 3.50 -29.68 -1.17
CA ALA A 31 2.36 -30.08 -0.35
C ALA A 31 1.01 -29.52 -0.87
N ALA A 32 1.02 -28.46 -1.67
CA ALA A 32 -0.19 -27.90 -2.29
C ALA A 32 -0.72 -28.71 -3.49
N LEU A 33 0.16 -29.48 -4.17
CA LEU A 33 -0.18 -30.14 -5.43
C LEU A 33 -1.39 -31.09 -5.32
N PRO A 34 -1.55 -31.95 -4.29
CA PRO A 34 -2.69 -32.83 -4.19
C PRO A 34 -4.04 -32.10 -4.17
N GLY A 35 -4.14 -30.97 -3.45
CA GLY A 35 -5.35 -30.16 -3.38
C GLY A 35 -5.70 -29.50 -4.72
N ILE A 36 -4.69 -28.98 -5.42
CA ILE A 36 -4.86 -28.40 -6.77
C ILE A 36 -5.38 -29.46 -7.74
N HIS A 37 -4.77 -30.63 -7.79
CA HIS A 37 -5.21 -31.71 -8.68
C HIS A 37 -6.59 -32.23 -8.32
N ALA A 38 -6.90 -32.37 -7.03
CA ALA A 38 -8.20 -32.84 -6.58
C ALA A 38 -9.32 -31.88 -6.99
N SER A 39 -9.15 -30.58 -6.81
CA SER A 39 -10.16 -29.58 -7.18
C SER A 39 -10.37 -29.50 -8.71
N ALA A 40 -9.30 -29.61 -9.49
CA ALA A 40 -9.39 -29.66 -10.95
C ALA A 40 -10.13 -30.93 -11.44
N ALA A 41 -9.89 -32.07 -10.79
CA ALA A 41 -10.58 -33.33 -11.12
C ALA A 41 -12.09 -33.27 -10.86
N VAL A 42 -12.56 -32.54 -9.83
CA VAL A 42 -13.99 -32.33 -9.58
C VAL A 42 -14.64 -31.56 -10.75
N VAL A 43 -13.99 -30.53 -11.28
CA VAL A 43 -14.49 -29.79 -12.45
C VAL A 43 -14.61 -30.70 -13.67
N THR A 44 -13.60 -31.54 -13.94
CA THR A 44 -13.66 -32.54 -15.02
C THR A 44 -14.83 -33.48 -14.86
N LYS A 45 -15.05 -34.01 -13.64
CA LYS A 45 -16.17 -34.92 -13.31
C LYS A 45 -17.55 -34.26 -13.54
N VAL A 46 -17.69 -32.97 -13.20
CA VAL A 46 -18.93 -32.21 -13.48
C VAL A 46 -19.25 -32.17 -14.95
N ILE A 47 -18.26 -31.97 -15.81
CA ILE A 47 -18.42 -31.95 -17.28
C ILE A 47 -18.78 -33.34 -17.79
N GLU A 48 -18.06 -34.38 -17.38
CA GLU A 48 -18.33 -35.77 -17.78
C GLU A 48 -19.74 -36.25 -17.37
N GLN A 49 -20.20 -35.87 -16.18
CA GLN A 49 -21.54 -36.15 -15.67
C GLN A 49 -22.63 -35.26 -16.25
N ASN A 50 -22.27 -34.31 -17.10
CA ASN A 50 -23.21 -33.37 -17.71
C ASN A 50 -24.06 -32.57 -16.68
N ARG A 51 -23.50 -32.33 -15.50
CA ARG A 51 -24.12 -31.49 -14.45
C ARG A 51 -24.04 -30.03 -14.83
N VAL A 52 -25.11 -29.26 -14.59
CA VAL A 52 -25.11 -27.82 -14.81
C VAL A 52 -24.61 -27.13 -13.56
N VAL A 53 -23.47 -26.41 -13.66
CA VAL A 53 -22.86 -25.71 -12.55
C VAL A 53 -22.44 -24.32 -13.01
N TYR A 54 -22.84 -23.30 -12.24
CA TYR A 54 -22.48 -21.91 -12.51
C TYR A 54 -20.97 -21.73 -12.63
N GLY A 55 -20.53 -20.95 -13.62
CA GLY A 55 -19.12 -20.64 -13.84
C GLY A 55 -18.29 -21.76 -14.46
N ILE A 56 -18.87 -22.94 -14.71
CA ILE A 56 -18.24 -24.09 -15.38
C ILE A 56 -18.80 -24.26 -16.78
N ASN A 57 -20.12 -24.48 -16.90
CA ASN A 57 -20.80 -24.72 -18.16
C ASN A 57 -22.09 -23.90 -18.32
N THR A 58 -22.13 -22.72 -17.72
CA THR A 58 -23.18 -21.70 -17.88
C THR A 58 -22.58 -20.39 -18.33
N GLY A 59 -23.42 -19.47 -18.80
CA GLY A 59 -23.05 -18.06 -18.92
C GLY A 59 -22.79 -17.42 -17.56
N PHE A 60 -22.48 -16.13 -17.55
CA PHE A 60 -22.11 -15.38 -16.35
C PHE A 60 -23.09 -14.23 -16.08
N GLY A 61 -23.16 -13.76 -14.83
CA GLY A 61 -24.02 -12.66 -14.42
C GLY A 61 -25.48 -12.91 -14.79
N LEU A 62 -26.10 -11.99 -15.53
CA LEU A 62 -27.47 -12.12 -16.01
C LEU A 62 -27.69 -13.36 -16.88
N LEU A 63 -26.64 -13.86 -17.55
CA LEU A 63 -26.68 -15.04 -18.41
C LEU A 63 -26.43 -16.38 -17.67
N ALA A 64 -26.38 -16.38 -16.35
CA ALA A 64 -26.09 -17.55 -15.53
C ALA A 64 -27.00 -18.77 -15.78
N ASN A 65 -28.23 -18.55 -16.25
CA ASN A 65 -29.20 -19.61 -16.59
C ASN A 65 -29.01 -20.19 -18.01
N THR A 66 -28.10 -19.62 -18.81
CA THR A 66 -27.83 -20.10 -20.18
C THR A 66 -26.79 -21.21 -20.12
N ARG A 67 -27.18 -22.42 -20.44
CA ARG A 67 -26.30 -23.58 -20.54
C ARG A 67 -25.45 -23.49 -21.80
N ILE A 68 -24.15 -23.75 -21.69
CA ILE A 68 -23.21 -23.76 -22.79
C ILE A 68 -22.88 -25.20 -23.21
N PRO A 69 -22.96 -25.55 -24.50
CA PRO A 69 -22.53 -26.85 -25.01
C PRO A 69 -21.05 -27.12 -24.71
N VAL A 70 -20.69 -28.41 -24.54
CA VAL A 70 -19.31 -28.80 -24.18
C VAL A 70 -18.32 -28.36 -25.23
N GLU A 71 -18.70 -28.37 -26.52
CA GLU A 71 -17.87 -27.98 -27.66
C GLU A 71 -17.53 -26.49 -27.69
N GLN A 72 -18.24 -25.65 -26.90
CA GLN A 72 -18.05 -24.20 -26.81
C GLN A 72 -17.41 -23.75 -25.48
N LEU A 73 -17.05 -24.68 -24.58
CA LEU A 73 -16.54 -24.32 -23.26
C LEU A 73 -15.17 -23.64 -23.35
N ASP A 74 -14.29 -24.07 -24.24
CA ASP A 74 -12.96 -23.43 -24.44
C ASP A 74 -13.13 -22.01 -25.01
N GLU A 75 -14.04 -21.83 -25.96
CA GLU A 75 -14.38 -20.51 -26.50
C GLU A 75 -14.96 -19.60 -25.40
N LEU A 76 -15.82 -20.14 -24.52
CA LEU A 76 -16.38 -19.41 -23.39
C LEU A 76 -15.26 -18.88 -22.47
N GLN A 77 -14.28 -19.73 -22.11
CA GLN A 77 -13.19 -19.32 -21.20
C GLN A 77 -12.29 -18.23 -21.83
N ARG A 78 -11.98 -18.36 -23.13
CA ARG A 78 -11.25 -17.33 -23.85
C ARG A 78 -12.05 -16.03 -23.96
N SER A 79 -13.32 -16.12 -24.33
CA SER A 79 -14.20 -14.97 -24.55
C SER A 79 -14.42 -14.14 -23.28
N ILE A 80 -14.54 -14.79 -22.10
CA ILE A 80 -14.69 -14.06 -20.84
C ILE A 80 -13.41 -13.25 -20.53
N VAL A 81 -12.22 -13.82 -20.74
CA VAL A 81 -10.96 -13.08 -20.53
C VAL A 81 -10.90 -11.86 -21.45
N LEU A 82 -11.17 -12.04 -22.73
CA LEU A 82 -11.09 -10.95 -23.72
C LEU A 82 -12.11 -9.85 -23.47
N SER A 83 -13.35 -10.20 -23.19
CA SER A 83 -14.43 -9.22 -22.99
C SER A 83 -14.32 -8.43 -21.68
N HIS A 84 -13.64 -8.98 -20.68
CA HIS A 84 -13.43 -8.33 -19.39
C HIS A 84 -12.15 -7.50 -19.33
N ALA A 85 -11.23 -7.63 -20.31
CA ALA A 85 -10.04 -6.79 -20.41
C ALA A 85 -10.41 -5.39 -20.93
N ALA A 86 -11.22 -4.67 -20.18
CA ALA A 86 -11.83 -3.39 -20.57
C ALA A 86 -11.37 -2.21 -19.69
N GLY A 87 -10.27 -2.35 -18.97
CA GLY A 87 -9.68 -1.30 -18.14
C GLY A 87 -9.07 -0.17 -18.97
N ILE A 88 -8.96 1.03 -18.39
CA ILE A 88 -8.43 2.24 -19.02
C ILE A 88 -7.49 3.02 -18.09
N GLY A 89 -6.84 4.05 -18.64
CA GLY A 89 -5.99 4.99 -17.93
C GLY A 89 -4.53 4.57 -17.90
N GLU A 90 -3.78 5.12 -16.96
CA GLU A 90 -2.38 4.76 -16.71
C GLU A 90 -2.24 3.29 -16.34
N TYR A 91 -1.06 2.76 -16.58
CA TYR A 91 -0.77 1.37 -16.22
C TYR A 91 -0.27 1.28 -14.76
N MET A 92 -0.61 0.17 -14.11
CA MET A 92 0.00 -0.21 -12.83
C MET A 92 1.51 -0.32 -13.00
N ASP A 93 2.28 0.03 -11.98
CA ASP A 93 3.72 -0.24 -11.96
C ASP A 93 4.03 -1.74 -11.78
N ASP A 94 5.28 -2.11 -12.04
CA ASP A 94 5.70 -3.51 -12.00
C ASP A 94 5.64 -4.10 -10.58
N ALA A 95 5.82 -3.29 -9.55
CA ALA A 95 5.73 -3.71 -8.16
C ALA A 95 4.30 -4.14 -7.81
N THR A 96 3.32 -3.30 -8.13
CA THR A 96 1.88 -3.59 -7.92
C THR A 96 1.44 -4.80 -8.74
N VAL A 97 1.85 -4.92 -10.01
CA VAL A 97 1.49 -6.07 -10.85
C VAL A 97 2.13 -7.36 -10.33
N ARG A 98 3.39 -7.33 -9.94
CA ARG A 98 4.08 -8.48 -9.32
C ARG A 98 3.38 -8.94 -8.05
N LEU A 99 3.02 -8.01 -7.18
CA LEU A 99 2.28 -8.30 -5.96
C LEU A 99 0.91 -8.93 -6.29
N MET A 100 0.16 -8.36 -7.23
CA MET A 100 -1.12 -8.90 -7.69
C MET A 100 -0.98 -10.33 -8.25
N MET A 101 0.07 -10.62 -9.04
CA MET A 101 0.33 -11.95 -9.58
C MET A 101 0.67 -12.96 -8.47
N VAL A 102 1.49 -12.58 -7.49
CA VAL A 102 1.83 -13.43 -6.33
C VAL A 102 0.59 -13.72 -5.48
N LEU A 103 -0.25 -12.70 -5.21
CA LEU A 103 -1.51 -12.88 -4.49
C LEU A 103 -2.46 -13.82 -5.24
N LYS A 104 -2.56 -13.68 -6.57
CA LYS A 104 -3.39 -14.56 -7.40
C LYS A 104 -2.89 -15.99 -7.37
N LEU A 105 -1.58 -16.19 -7.53
CA LEU A 105 -0.95 -17.51 -7.42
C LEU A 105 -1.22 -18.15 -6.04
N ASN A 106 -1.03 -17.39 -4.96
CA ASN A 106 -1.27 -17.85 -3.60
C ASN A 106 -2.74 -18.32 -3.41
N SER A 107 -3.71 -17.52 -3.87
CA SER A 107 -5.14 -17.83 -3.78
C SER A 107 -5.50 -19.10 -4.56
N LEU A 108 -5.08 -19.19 -5.82
CA LEU A 108 -5.39 -20.33 -6.70
C LEU A 108 -4.73 -21.63 -6.21
N ALA A 109 -3.53 -21.55 -5.66
CA ALA A 109 -2.78 -22.69 -5.14
C ALA A 109 -3.38 -23.30 -3.85
N ARG A 110 -4.38 -22.62 -3.22
CA ARG A 110 -5.14 -23.16 -2.08
C ARG A 110 -5.96 -24.39 -2.43
N GLY A 111 -6.17 -24.72 -3.73
CA GLY A 111 -6.86 -25.92 -4.17
C GLY A 111 -8.40 -25.86 -4.10
N PHE A 112 -8.99 -24.65 -4.10
CA PHE A 112 -10.44 -24.46 -4.10
C PHE A 112 -10.99 -23.86 -5.40
N SER A 113 -10.13 -23.59 -6.38
CA SER A 113 -10.51 -22.85 -7.61
C SER A 113 -10.82 -23.76 -8.82
N GLY A 114 -10.52 -25.05 -8.74
CA GLY A 114 -10.74 -25.99 -9.83
C GLY A 114 -9.88 -25.74 -11.07
N ILE A 115 -8.70 -25.14 -10.89
CA ILE A 115 -7.77 -24.76 -11.96
C ILE A 115 -6.64 -25.77 -12.07
N ARG A 116 -6.19 -26.05 -13.33
CA ARG A 116 -5.06 -26.95 -13.56
C ARG A 116 -3.74 -26.35 -13.10
N LEU A 117 -2.82 -27.21 -12.63
CA LEU A 117 -1.46 -26.83 -12.20
C LEU A 117 -0.70 -26.08 -13.32
N THR A 118 -0.88 -26.46 -14.58
CA THR A 118 -0.22 -25.82 -15.73
C THR A 118 -0.47 -24.32 -15.83
N VAL A 119 -1.63 -23.83 -15.39
CA VAL A 119 -1.95 -22.39 -15.38
C VAL A 119 -1.17 -21.67 -14.26
N LEU A 120 -1.06 -22.30 -13.08
CA LEU A 120 -0.25 -21.78 -11.98
C LEU A 120 1.23 -21.75 -12.34
N GLU A 121 1.74 -22.82 -12.98
CA GLU A 121 3.12 -22.91 -13.47
C GLU A 121 3.43 -21.80 -14.49
N ALA A 122 2.49 -21.48 -15.37
CA ALA A 122 2.65 -20.39 -16.33
C ALA A 122 2.70 -19.02 -15.62
N LEU A 123 1.84 -18.78 -14.63
CA LEU A 123 1.91 -17.55 -13.81
C LEU A 123 3.25 -17.43 -13.07
N MET A 124 3.73 -18.52 -12.44
CA MET A 124 5.05 -18.56 -11.81
C MET A 124 6.17 -18.26 -12.80
N THR A 125 6.10 -18.83 -13.98
CA THR A 125 7.11 -18.64 -15.02
C THR A 125 7.18 -17.20 -15.49
N LEU A 126 6.03 -16.51 -15.64
CA LEU A 126 6.00 -15.08 -15.95
C LEU A 126 6.62 -14.23 -14.84
N ILE A 127 6.29 -14.50 -13.57
CA ILE A 127 6.89 -13.81 -12.43
C ILE A 127 8.41 -14.00 -12.43
N ASN A 128 8.87 -15.24 -12.56
CA ASN A 128 10.29 -15.62 -12.51
C ASN A 128 11.11 -15.05 -13.68
N ALA A 129 10.47 -14.82 -14.82
CA ALA A 129 11.06 -14.18 -15.99
C ALA A 129 11.00 -12.62 -15.92
N GLU A 130 10.46 -12.04 -14.87
CA GLU A 130 10.18 -10.59 -14.75
C GLU A 130 9.37 -10.06 -15.94
N VAL A 131 8.41 -10.85 -16.41
CA VAL A 131 7.47 -10.50 -17.47
C VAL A 131 6.14 -10.13 -16.82
N TYR A 132 5.89 -8.83 -16.70
CA TYR A 132 4.71 -8.30 -16.00
C TYR A 132 3.65 -7.86 -17.00
N PRO A 133 2.42 -8.44 -16.95
CA PRO A 133 1.31 -8.00 -17.81
C PRO A 133 1.02 -6.51 -17.62
N VAL A 134 0.68 -5.83 -18.72
CA VAL A 134 0.26 -4.43 -18.69
C VAL A 134 -1.19 -4.33 -18.25
N VAL A 135 -1.43 -3.76 -17.08
CA VAL A 135 -2.74 -3.66 -16.45
C VAL A 135 -3.11 -2.18 -16.23
N PRO A 136 -4.20 -1.67 -16.85
CA PRO A 136 -4.69 -0.33 -16.57
C PRO A 136 -5.19 -0.17 -15.13
N LYS A 137 -4.95 1.00 -14.52
CA LYS A 137 -5.30 1.30 -13.13
C LYS A 137 -6.81 1.46 -12.88
N LYS A 138 -7.64 1.66 -13.92
CA LYS A 138 -9.06 2.00 -13.79
C LYS A 138 -9.93 1.00 -14.55
N GLY A 139 -11.07 0.59 -13.93
CA GLY A 139 -12.02 -0.31 -14.56
C GLY A 139 -12.63 -1.35 -13.64
N SER A 140 -12.25 -1.37 -12.35
CA SER A 140 -12.86 -2.24 -11.34
C SER A 140 -13.62 -1.44 -10.29
N VAL A 141 -14.75 -1.96 -9.86
CA VAL A 141 -15.56 -1.46 -8.74
C VAL A 141 -15.52 -2.41 -7.52
N GLY A 142 -14.76 -3.50 -7.62
CA GLY A 142 -14.58 -4.47 -6.54
C GLY A 142 -15.86 -5.21 -6.13
N ALA A 143 -16.78 -5.46 -7.09
CA ALA A 143 -18.06 -6.13 -6.86
C ALA A 143 -17.92 -7.66 -6.99
N SER A 144 -17.72 -8.16 -8.21
CA SER A 144 -17.35 -9.56 -8.47
C SER A 144 -15.82 -9.74 -8.39
N GLY A 145 -15.16 -9.03 -7.48
CA GLY A 145 -13.75 -8.84 -7.43
C GLY A 145 -13.24 -7.87 -8.51
N ASP A 146 -11.99 -8.00 -8.85
CA ASP A 146 -11.25 -7.11 -9.74
C ASP A 146 -11.22 -7.63 -11.18
N LEU A 147 -12.41 -7.82 -11.79
CA LEU A 147 -12.56 -8.50 -13.09
C LEU A 147 -11.65 -7.90 -14.18
N ALA A 148 -11.73 -6.60 -14.44
CA ALA A 148 -10.98 -5.98 -15.52
C ALA A 148 -9.45 -6.04 -15.31
N PRO A 149 -8.87 -5.68 -14.17
CA PRO A 149 -7.43 -5.83 -13.92
C PRO A 149 -6.94 -7.26 -14.07
N LEU A 150 -7.67 -8.22 -13.49
CA LEU A 150 -7.31 -9.64 -13.55
C LEU A 150 -7.49 -10.21 -14.98
N ALA A 151 -8.43 -9.69 -15.77
CA ALA A 151 -8.55 -10.02 -17.18
C ALA A 151 -7.33 -9.56 -17.99
N HIS A 152 -6.90 -8.30 -17.80
CA HIS A 152 -5.67 -7.81 -18.43
C HIS A 152 -4.45 -8.63 -18.05
N MET A 153 -4.32 -9.03 -16.78
CA MET A 153 -3.27 -9.95 -16.34
C MET A 153 -3.34 -11.28 -17.08
N SER A 154 -4.55 -11.84 -17.22
CA SER A 154 -4.78 -13.17 -17.78
C SER A 154 -4.69 -13.22 -19.32
N CYS A 155 -4.92 -12.08 -20.00
CA CYS A 155 -4.76 -11.98 -21.45
C CYS A 155 -3.39 -12.50 -21.93
N LEU A 156 -2.33 -12.21 -21.15
CA LEU A 156 -0.98 -12.65 -21.51
C LEU A 156 -0.86 -14.17 -21.60
N LEU A 157 -1.53 -14.91 -20.71
CA LEU A 157 -1.52 -16.37 -20.70
C LEU A 157 -2.14 -16.99 -21.96
N ILE A 158 -3.10 -16.31 -22.58
CA ILE A 158 -3.78 -16.75 -23.82
C ILE A 158 -3.21 -16.11 -25.08
N GLY A 159 -2.04 -15.46 -24.98
CA GLY A 159 -1.33 -14.87 -26.11
C GLY A 159 -1.83 -13.50 -26.56
N GLU A 160 -2.56 -12.78 -25.71
CA GLU A 160 -3.14 -11.48 -26.00
C GLU A 160 -2.59 -10.38 -25.07
N GLY A 161 -2.77 -9.12 -25.47
CA GLY A 161 -2.35 -7.97 -24.67
C GLY A 161 -0.85 -7.63 -24.80
N LYS A 162 -0.31 -7.03 -23.74
CA LYS A 162 1.08 -6.54 -23.67
C LYS A 162 1.68 -6.85 -22.31
N ALA A 163 3.02 -6.82 -22.24
CA ALA A 163 3.76 -6.94 -20.98
C ALA A 163 4.87 -5.88 -20.90
N ARG A 164 5.40 -5.69 -19.71
CA ARG A 164 6.70 -5.03 -19.48
C ARG A 164 7.73 -6.08 -19.10
N HIS A 165 8.92 -5.94 -19.68
CA HIS A 165 10.11 -6.70 -19.31
C HIS A 165 11.29 -5.73 -19.27
N LYS A 166 11.97 -5.65 -18.11
CA LYS A 166 13.10 -4.72 -17.88
C LYS A 166 12.78 -3.26 -18.27
N GLY A 167 11.56 -2.81 -17.96
CA GLY A 167 11.08 -1.46 -18.23
C GLY A 167 10.57 -1.22 -19.66
N GLU A 168 10.76 -2.16 -20.60
CA GLU A 168 10.30 -2.03 -21.98
C GLU A 168 8.92 -2.64 -22.17
N LEU A 169 8.09 -1.98 -22.99
CA LEU A 169 6.76 -2.46 -23.37
C LEU A 169 6.90 -3.40 -24.58
N ILE A 170 6.41 -4.63 -24.44
CA ILE A 170 6.48 -5.69 -25.46
C ILE A 170 5.09 -6.28 -25.71
N ASP A 171 4.89 -6.91 -26.89
CA ASP A 171 3.67 -7.66 -27.20
C ASP A 171 3.65 -9.04 -26.52
N ALA A 172 2.47 -9.66 -26.49
CA ALA A 172 2.26 -10.94 -25.84
C ALA A 172 3.12 -12.06 -26.41
N ALA A 173 3.31 -12.10 -27.74
CA ALA A 173 4.12 -13.14 -28.41
C ALA A 173 5.59 -13.06 -27.97
N THR A 174 6.15 -11.86 -27.95
CA THR A 174 7.51 -11.60 -27.46
C THR A 174 7.64 -11.93 -25.97
N ALA A 175 6.65 -11.54 -25.16
CA ALA A 175 6.62 -11.81 -23.73
C ALA A 175 6.61 -13.30 -23.41
N LEU A 176 5.74 -14.07 -24.03
CA LEU A 176 5.67 -15.52 -23.86
C LEU A 176 6.96 -16.21 -24.33
N LYS A 177 7.53 -15.78 -25.46
CA LYS A 177 8.81 -16.30 -25.94
C LYS A 177 9.95 -16.06 -24.94
N ILE A 178 10.02 -14.88 -24.31
CA ILE A 178 11.01 -14.58 -23.25
C ILE A 178 10.83 -15.52 -22.07
N ALA A 179 9.57 -15.78 -21.67
CA ALA A 179 9.25 -16.68 -20.57
C ALA A 179 9.38 -18.18 -20.94
N GLY A 180 9.59 -18.50 -22.23
CA GLY A 180 9.64 -19.90 -22.72
C GLY A 180 8.27 -20.59 -22.68
N LEU A 181 7.20 -19.82 -22.83
CA LEU A 181 5.80 -20.29 -22.81
C LEU A 181 5.15 -20.21 -24.18
N GLU A 182 4.16 -21.08 -24.39
CA GLU A 182 3.18 -20.99 -25.46
C GLU A 182 1.84 -20.52 -24.90
N PRO A 183 0.96 -19.90 -25.71
CA PRO A 183 -0.40 -19.56 -25.29
C PRO A 183 -1.17 -20.77 -24.75
N ILE A 184 -1.85 -20.60 -23.62
CA ILE A 184 -2.62 -21.67 -22.98
C ILE A 184 -4.06 -21.67 -23.49
N ALA A 185 -4.57 -22.84 -23.88
CA ALA A 185 -6.00 -23.08 -24.00
C ALA A 185 -6.59 -23.31 -22.59
N LEU A 186 -7.46 -22.39 -22.15
CA LEU A 186 -8.08 -22.46 -20.84
C LEU A 186 -9.18 -23.53 -20.82
N ALA A 187 -9.12 -24.40 -19.82
CA ALA A 187 -10.15 -25.39 -19.56
C ALA A 187 -11.39 -24.76 -18.85
N PRO A 188 -12.52 -25.48 -18.79
CA PRO A 188 -13.71 -25.01 -18.07
C PRO A 188 -13.42 -24.53 -16.64
N LYS A 189 -14.00 -23.42 -16.24
CA LYS A 189 -13.76 -22.70 -14.97
C LYS A 189 -12.47 -21.83 -14.96
N GLU A 190 -11.43 -22.13 -15.71
CA GLU A 190 -10.13 -21.46 -15.59
C GLU A 190 -10.18 -19.96 -15.93
N GLY A 191 -10.96 -19.59 -16.96
CA GLY A 191 -11.18 -18.18 -17.28
C GLY A 191 -11.77 -17.43 -16.10
N LEU A 192 -12.87 -17.92 -15.54
CA LEU A 192 -13.49 -17.25 -14.38
C LEU A 192 -12.58 -17.29 -13.13
N ALA A 193 -11.90 -18.40 -12.85
CA ALA A 193 -11.00 -18.50 -11.70
C ALA A 193 -9.84 -17.48 -11.78
N LEU A 194 -9.33 -17.20 -12.97
CA LEU A 194 -8.31 -16.19 -13.20
C LEU A 194 -8.81 -14.76 -12.99
N LEU A 195 -10.04 -14.45 -13.42
CA LEU A 195 -10.60 -13.09 -13.39
C LEU A 195 -11.23 -12.73 -12.05
N ASN A 196 -11.80 -13.71 -11.33
CA ASN A 196 -12.58 -13.49 -10.13
C ASN A 196 -11.66 -13.44 -8.90
N GLY A 197 -11.82 -12.42 -8.07
CA GLY A 197 -11.05 -12.26 -6.85
C GLY A 197 -10.62 -10.81 -6.60
N THR A 198 -10.02 -10.56 -5.45
CA THR A 198 -9.73 -9.23 -4.87
C THR A 198 -8.26 -8.81 -5.02
N GLN A 199 -7.46 -9.51 -5.83
CA GLN A 199 -6.00 -9.39 -5.81
C GLN A 199 -5.47 -8.04 -6.28
N ALA A 200 -6.15 -7.34 -7.20
CA ALA A 200 -5.72 -6.02 -7.63
C ALA A 200 -6.00 -4.95 -6.55
N SER A 201 -7.20 -4.96 -5.97
CA SER A 201 -7.55 -4.07 -4.85
C SER A 201 -6.63 -4.31 -3.65
N THR A 202 -6.36 -5.57 -3.33
CA THR A 202 -5.47 -5.96 -2.22
C THR A 202 -4.03 -5.53 -2.48
N ALA A 203 -3.52 -5.67 -3.72
CA ALA A 203 -2.19 -5.20 -4.08
C ALA A 203 -2.04 -3.68 -3.90
N PHE A 204 -3.00 -2.89 -4.38
CA PHE A 204 -3.01 -1.44 -4.16
C PHE A 204 -3.08 -1.07 -2.68
N ALA A 205 -3.92 -1.75 -1.90
CA ALA A 205 -4.07 -1.47 -0.47
C ALA A 205 -2.81 -1.86 0.34
N LEU A 206 -2.14 -2.95 -0.02
CA LEU A 206 -0.86 -3.36 0.58
C LEU A 206 0.26 -2.37 0.27
N GLU A 207 0.38 -1.89 -0.97
CA GLU A 207 1.31 -0.80 -1.32
C GLU A 207 1.03 0.45 -0.48
N GLY A 208 -0.27 0.80 -0.35
CA GLY A 208 -0.70 1.89 0.52
C GLY A 208 -0.32 1.69 1.99
N LEU A 209 -0.44 0.46 2.51
CA LEU A 209 -0.01 0.10 3.86
C LEU A 209 1.50 0.29 4.04
N PHE A 210 2.31 -0.21 3.12
CA PHE A 210 3.77 -0.09 3.20
C PHE A 210 4.23 1.37 3.13
N HIS A 211 3.58 2.18 2.30
CA HIS A 211 3.81 3.62 2.28
C HIS A 211 3.39 4.30 3.58
N ALA A 212 2.24 3.95 4.15
CA ALA A 212 1.77 4.51 5.42
C ALA A 212 2.75 4.21 6.57
N GLU A 213 3.33 3.02 6.61
CA GLU A 213 4.34 2.64 7.60
C GLU A 213 5.64 3.46 7.45
N ASP A 214 6.16 3.61 6.22
CA ASP A 214 7.35 4.42 5.95
C ASP A 214 7.13 5.90 6.32
N LEU A 215 5.95 6.45 5.98
CA LEU A 215 5.56 7.80 6.33
C LEU A 215 5.40 7.97 7.85
N TYR A 216 4.84 6.97 8.52
CA TYR A 216 4.68 6.99 9.97
C TYR A 216 6.04 7.06 10.69
N ALA A 217 6.99 6.20 10.30
CA ALA A 217 8.34 6.20 10.86
C ALA A 217 9.06 7.55 10.64
N GLY A 218 8.98 8.08 9.42
CA GLY A 218 9.49 9.41 9.09
C GLY A 218 8.84 10.51 9.94
N ALA A 219 7.50 10.49 10.05
CA ALA A 219 6.74 11.51 10.78
C ALA A 219 7.03 11.52 12.29
N ILE A 220 7.19 10.36 12.91
CA ILE A 220 7.61 10.23 14.32
C ILE A 220 8.99 10.87 14.52
N THR A 221 9.95 10.53 13.66
CA THR A 221 11.32 11.05 13.74
C THR A 221 11.36 12.56 13.52
N ILE A 222 10.72 13.05 12.46
CA ILE A 222 10.65 14.48 12.11
C ILE A 222 9.90 15.26 13.20
N GLY A 223 8.82 14.69 13.73
CA GLY A 223 8.07 15.30 14.84
C GLY A 223 8.92 15.45 16.10
N ALA A 224 9.79 14.49 16.40
CA ALA A 224 10.75 14.60 17.51
C ALA A 224 11.82 15.69 17.22
N MET A 225 12.31 15.78 15.97
CA MET A 225 13.21 16.88 15.55
C MET A 225 12.54 18.24 15.71
N SER A 226 11.26 18.37 15.36
CA SER A 226 10.49 19.60 15.50
C SER A 226 10.28 20.01 16.96
N VAL A 227 10.11 19.04 17.89
CA VAL A 227 10.04 19.31 19.35
C VAL A 227 11.36 19.96 19.81
N GLU A 228 12.49 19.38 19.44
CA GLU A 228 13.80 19.93 19.84
C GLU A 228 14.06 21.31 19.20
N ALA A 229 13.79 21.45 17.90
CA ALA A 229 13.98 22.70 17.18
C ALA A 229 13.15 23.87 17.79
N ALA A 230 11.91 23.59 18.20
CA ALA A 230 11.01 24.58 18.80
C ALA A 230 11.21 24.76 20.32
N LEU A 231 12.18 24.09 20.94
CA LEU A 231 12.35 24.02 22.39
C LEU A 231 11.04 23.58 23.08
N GLY A 232 10.45 22.50 22.57
CA GLY A 232 9.21 21.92 23.08
C GLY A 232 9.44 21.06 24.32
N SER A 233 8.41 20.98 25.17
CA SER A 233 8.45 20.16 26.39
C SER A 233 8.41 18.67 26.06
N ARG A 234 9.26 17.89 26.73
CA ARG A 234 9.23 16.41 26.67
C ARG A 234 8.23 15.77 27.64
N ARG A 235 7.66 16.56 28.59
CA ARG A 235 6.69 16.07 29.57
C ARG A 235 5.45 15.41 28.96
N PRO A 236 4.90 15.87 27.81
CA PRO A 236 3.75 15.22 27.18
C PRO A 236 3.99 13.77 26.73
N PHE A 237 5.24 13.32 26.66
CA PHE A 237 5.60 11.96 26.28
C PHE A 237 5.77 11.01 27.48
N ASP A 238 5.54 11.46 28.73
CA ASP A 238 5.65 10.64 29.95
C ASP A 238 4.71 9.43 29.87
N ALA A 239 5.27 8.23 30.11
CA ALA A 239 4.56 6.96 29.99
C ALA A 239 3.26 6.89 30.80
N ARG A 240 3.22 7.53 31.96
CA ARG A 240 2.06 7.55 32.88
C ARG A 240 0.83 8.18 32.25
N ILE A 241 1.01 9.24 31.46
CA ILE A 241 -0.09 9.93 30.76
C ILE A 241 -0.81 8.96 29.82
N HIS A 242 -0.06 8.16 29.09
CA HIS A 242 -0.58 7.26 28.05
C HIS A 242 -1.13 5.98 28.65
N ALA A 243 -0.50 5.47 29.71
CA ALA A 243 -0.94 4.28 30.43
C ALA A 243 -2.35 4.44 31.02
N VAL A 244 -2.64 5.59 31.66
CA VAL A 244 -3.96 5.83 32.29
C VAL A 244 -5.08 6.03 31.27
N ARG A 245 -4.76 6.37 30.01
CA ARG A 245 -5.73 6.44 28.92
C ARG A 245 -5.98 5.07 28.26
N GLY A 246 -4.99 4.19 28.25
CA GLY A 246 -5.11 2.80 27.81
C GLY A 246 -5.12 2.56 26.30
N GLN A 247 -5.02 3.59 25.45
CA GLN A 247 -4.97 3.43 23.99
C GLN A 247 -3.62 2.87 23.54
N ARG A 248 -3.58 1.62 23.05
CA ARG A 248 -2.34 0.93 22.73
C ARG A 248 -1.47 1.68 21.71
N GLY A 249 -2.04 2.13 20.60
CA GLY A 249 -1.29 2.90 19.60
C GLY A 249 -0.67 4.17 20.18
N GLN A 250 -1.39 4.86 21.10
CA GLN A 250 -0.87 6.06 21.78
C GLN A 250 0.29 5.73 22.74
N ILE A 251 0.22 4.61 23.46
CA ILE A 251 1.29 4.12 24.34
C ILE A 251 2.55 3.86 23.51
N ASP A 252 2.41 3.18 22.39
CA ASP A 252 3.51 2.81 21.51
C ASP A 252 4.10 4.04 20.80
N ALA A 253 3.27 4.96 20.29
CA ALA A 253 3.73 6.22 19.71
C ALA A 253 4.53 7.05 20.74
N ALA A 254 4.03 7.18 21.97
CA ALA A 254 4.75 7.87 23.05
C ALA A 254 6.08 7.19 23.39
N ALA A 255 6.15 5.86 23.30
CA ALA A 255 7.39 5.11 23.50
C ALA A 255 8.41 5.42 22.40
N CYS A 256 7.99 5.53 21.13
CA CYS A 256 8.84 5.97 20.02
C CYS A 256 9.42 7.37 20.26
N TYR A 257 8.59 8.32 20.69
CA TYR A 257 9.09 9.68 21.02
C TYR A 257 10.08 9.66 22.18
N ARG A 258 9.82 8.90 23.25
CA ARG A 258 10.78 8.77 24.38
C ARG A 258 12.08 8.11 23.94
N HIS A 259 12.03 7.15 23.02
CA HIS A 259 13.22 6.53 22.44
C HIS A 259 14.10 7.53 21.68
N LEU A 260 13.49 8.39 20.85
CA LEU A 260 14.18 9.42 20.09
C LEU A 260 14.67 10.58 20.96
N LEU A 261 13.87 10.97 21.98
CA LEU A 261 14.13 12.10 22.87
C LEU A 261 14.73 11.65 24.23
N VAL A 262 15.53 10.59 24.20
CA VAL A 262 16.20 10.06 25.39
C VAL A 262 17.12 11.12 26.03
N ASP A 263 17.55 10.91 27.27
CA ASP A 263 18.48 11.80 27.99
C ASP A 263 19.76 12.08 27.20
N GLY A 264 20.40 13.23 27.48
CA GLY A 264 21.65 13.63 26.83
C GLY A 264 21.54 14.77 25.81
N SER A 265 20.33 15.28 25.53
CA SER A 265 20.16 16.46 24.68
C SER A 265 20.50 17.74 25.44
N GLU A 266 21.50 18.47 24.95
CA GLU A 266 21.83 19.82 25.44
C GLU A 266 20.69 20.80 25.15
N ILE A 267 20.03 20.66 23.96
CA ILE A 267 18.87 21.46 23.58
C ILE A 267 17.73 21.22 24.58
N GLY A 268 17.42 19.95 24.88
CA GLY A 268 16.38 19.60 25.84
C GLY A 268 16.63 20.13 27.25
N MET A 269 17.88 20.17 27.67
CA MET A 269 18.26 20.73 28.99
C MET A 269 18.28 22.26 29.02
N SER A 270 18.52 22.93 27.90
CA SER A 270 18.71 24.40 27.83
C SER A 270 17.49 25.20 28.28
N HIS A 271 16.29 24.61 28.21
CA HIS A 271 15.03 25.29 28.51
C HIS A 271 14.19 24.63 29.64
N HIS A 272 14.85 23.92 30.56
CA HIS A 272 14.21 23.21 31.66
C HIS A 272 13.33 24.10 32.56
N ASN A 273 13.68 25.36 32.66
CA ASN A 273 12.98 26.38 33.44
C ASN A 273 12.41 27.49 32.53
N CYS A 274 11.94 27.16 31.32
CA CYS A 274 11.37 28.16 30.43
C CYS A 274 9.98 28.64 30.90
N GLU A 275 9.62 29.85 30.46
CA GLU A 275 8.32 30.47 30.82
C GLU A 275 7.11 29.85 30.07
N LYS A 276 7.36 28.98 29.10
CA LYS A 276 6.30 28.29 28.33
C LYS A 276 5.53 27.35 29.26
N VAL A 277 4.27 27.66 29.53
CA VAL A 277 3.40 26.79 30.32
C VAL A 277 2.99 25.54 29.57
N GLN A 278 2.66 25.67 28.28
CA GLN A 278 2.25 24.58 27.42
C GLN A 278 2.66 24.86 25.96
N ASP A 279 3.05 23.78 25.24
CA ASP A 279 3.23 23.82 23.81
C ASP A 279 1.90 23.70 23.05
N PRO A 280 1.83 24.17 21.79
CA PRO A 280 0.72 23.89 20.88
C PRO A 280 0.47 22.39 20.68
N TYR A 281 -0.74 22.03 20.30
CA TYR A 281 -1.16 20.63 20.17
C TYR A 281 -0.33 19.84 19.13
N SER A 282 0.11 20.49 18.06
CA SER A 282 0.96 19.86 17.05
C SER A 282 2.32 19.36 17.60
N LEU A 283 2.78 19.89 18.74
CA LEU A 283 3.95 19.38 19.46
C LEU A 283 3.56 18.41 20.58
N ARG A 284 2.63 18.80 21.48
CA ARG A 284 2.35 18.03 22.69
C ARG A 284 1.34 16.90 22.54
N CYS A 285 0.46 16.94 21.51
CA CYS A 285 -0.54 15.90 21.25
C CYS A 285 -0.10 14.89 20.19
N GLN A 286 1.16 14.89 19.81
CA GLN A 286 1.69 13.93 18.83
C GLN A 286 1.41 12.47 19.21
N PRO A 287 1.61 12.01 20.47
CA PRO A 287 1.30 10.63 20.83
C PRO A 287 -0.17 10.25 20.63
N GLN A 288 -1.09 11.18 20.88
CA GLN A 288 -2.53 10.96 20.73
C GLN A 288 -2.91 10.81 19.28
N VAL A 289 -2.43 11.70 18.42
CA VAL A 289 -2.75 11.73 16.99
C VAL A 289 -2.04 10.59 16.25
N MET A 290 -0.72 10.50 16.38
CA MET A 290 0.07 9.44 15.75
C MET A 290 -0.32 8.05 16.26
N GLY A 291 -0.71 7.95 17.53
CA GLY A 291 -1.22 6.70 18.10
C GLY A 291 -2.55 6.26 17.49
N ALA A 292 -3.43 7.21 17.17
CA ALA A 292 -4.67 6.92 16.43
C ALA A 292 -4.36 6.42 15.01
N CYS A 293 -3.44 7.09 14.30
CA CYS A 293 -2.96 6.65 12.98
C CYS A 293 -2.35 5.24 13.04
N LEU A 294 -1.49 4.95 14.02
CA LEU A 294 -0.89 3.63 14.20
C LEU A 294 -1.94 2.53 14.42
N THR A 295 -3.00 2.83 15.16
CA THR A 295 -4.10 1.89 15.36
C THR A 295 -4.79 1.55 14.04
N GLN A 296 -5.06 2.54 13.18
CA GLN A 296 -5.68 2.30 11.87
C GLN A 296 -4.74 1.52 10.94
N VAL A 297 -3.44 1.84 10.93
CA VAL A 297 -2.42 1.10 10.14
C VAL A 297 -2.39 -0.38 10.55
N ARG A 298 -2.39 -0.68 11.87
CA ARG A 298 -2.38 -2.05 12.37
C ARG A 298 -3.66 -2.82 12.04
N GLN A 299 -4.83 -2.20 12.19
CA GLN A 299 -6.10 -2.82 11.84
C GLN A 299 -6.20 -3.11 10.33
N ALA A 300 -5.76 -2.17 9.49
CA ALA A 300 -5.69 -2.40 8.06
C ALA A 300 -4.73 -3.54 7.71
N ALA A 301 -3.58 -3.62 8.37
CA ALA A 301 -2.60 -4.69 8.19
C ALA A 301 -3.17 -6.08 8.49
N GLU A 302 -3.93 -6.22 9.59
CA GLU A 302 -4.61 -7.47 9.96
C GLU A 302 -5.63 -7.91 8.89
N VAL A 303 -6.42 -6.98 8.36
CA VAL A 303 -7.39 -7.25 7.29
C VAL A 303 -6.68 -7.64 6.00
N LEU A 304 -5.65 -6.87 5.60
CA LEU A 304 -4.97 -7.07 4.33
C LEU A 304 -4.13 -8.36 4.29
N VAL A 305 -3.51 -8.77 5.39
CA VAL A 305 -2.81 -10.07 5.43
C VAL A 305 -3.77 -11.25 5.38
N CYS A 306 -4.96 -11.11 6.00
CA CYS A 306 -6.03 -12.10 5.87
C CYS A 306 -6.49 -12.23 4.41
N GLU A 307 -6.76 -11.10 3.76
CA GLU A 307 -7.20 -11.06 2.35
C GLU A 307 -6.12 -11.57 1.39
N ALA A 308 -4.85 -11.26 1.64
CA ALA A 308 -3.71 -11.77 0.86
C ALA A 308 -3.63 -13.31 0.85
N ASN A 309 -4.16 -13.95 1.88
CA ASN A 309 -4.19 -15.40 2.06
C ASN A 309 -5.57 -16.03 1.77
N ALA A 310 -6.54 -15.23 1.36
CA ALA A 310 -7.89 -15.70 1.11
C ALA A 310 -8.05 -16.41 -0.24
N VAL A 311 -9.10 -17.25 -0.33
CA VAL A 311 -9.66 -17.72 -1.60
C VAL A 311 -10.86 -16.83 -1.91
N SER A 312 -10.67 -15.93 -2.86
CA SER A 312 -11.62 -14.87 -3.18
C SER A 312 -12.23 -15.00 -4.58
N ASP A 313 -12.16 -16.17 -5.22
CA ASP A 313 -12.88 -16.47 -6.45
C ASP A 313 -14.25 -17.15 -6.19
N ASN A 314 -14.99 -17.45 -7.26
CA ASN A 314 -16.30 -18.10 -7.23
C ASN A 314 -16.59 -18.82 -8.56
N PRO A 315 -17.27 -19.98 -8.55
CA PRO A 315 -17.63 -20.80 -7.39
C PRO A 315 -16.42 -21.51 -6.79
N LEU A 316 -16.53 -21.91 -5.52
CA LEU A 316 -15.50 -22.66 -4.82
C LEU A 316 -15.73 -24.18 -4.96
N VAL A 317 -14.65 -24.92 -5.12
CA VAL A 317 -14.62 -26.38 -5.28
C VAL A 317 -14.11 -27.03 -4.01
N PHE A 318 -14.97 -27.79 -3.33
CA PHE A 318 -14.64 -28.58 -2.14
C PHE A 318 -14.42 -30.02 -2.56
N ALA A 319 -13.16 -30.38 -2.83
CA ALA A 319 -12.83 -31.66 -3.47
C ALA A 319 -13.12 -32.86 -2.59
N GLU A 320 -13.01 -32.74 -1.27
CA GLU A 320 -13.31 -33.82 -0.30
C GLU A 320 -14.77 -34.26 -0.35
N ASP A 321 -15.69 -33.29 -0.51
CA ASP A 321 -17.14 -33.50 -0.58
C ASP A 321 -17.66 -33.63 -2.02
N GLU A 322 -16.79 -33.45 -3.03
CA GLU A 322 -17.17 -33.30 -4.44
C GLU A 322 -18.24 -32.21 -4.68
N ASP A 323 -18.23 -31.17 -3.85
CA ASP A 323 -19.22 -30.09 -3.87
C ASP A 323 -18.66 -28.81 -4.49
N ILE A 324 -19.55 -28.04 -5.13
CA ILE A 324 -19.21 -26.75 -5.75
C ILE A 324 -20.24 -25.73 -5.28
N LEU A 325 -19.76 -24.76 -4.51
CA LEU A 325 -20.60 -23.77 -3.86
C LEU A 325 -20.35 -22.37 -4.46
N SER A 326 -21.46 -21.70 -4.80
CA SER A 326 -21.44 -20.31 -5.25
C SER A 326 -21.75 -19.39 -4.06
N GLY A 327 -20.84 -18.44 -3.81
CA GLY A 327 -20.93 -17.47 -2.73
C GLY A 327 -20.51 -16.08 -3.19
N GLY A 328 -19.95 -15.26 -2.28
CA GLY A 328 -19.60 -13.87 -2.52
C GLY A 328 -18.19 -13.48 -2.04
N ASN A 329 -17.24 -14.42 -1.91
CA ASN A 329 -15.90 -14.14 -1.41
C ASN A 329 -15.10 -13.14 -2.27
N PHE A 330 -15.56 -12.88 -3.47
CA PHE A 330 -14.99 -11.87 -4.37
C PHE A 330 -15.34 -10.42 -3.99
N HIS A 331 -16.30 -10.21 -3.07
CA HIS A 331 -16.71 -8.86 -2.69
C HIS A 331 -15.65 -8.18 -1.82
N ALA A 332 -15.03 -7.14 -2.36
CA ALA A 332 -13.81 -6.55 -1.78
C ALA A 332 -14.09 -5.49 -0.67
N GLU A 333 -15.26 -5.52 -0.01
CA GLU A 333 -15.61 -4.56 1.04
C GLU A 333 -14.60 -4.52 2.20
N PRO A 334 -14.05 -5.65 2.69
CA PRO A 334 -13.02 -5.61 3.73
C PRO A 334 -11.78 -4.81 3.30
N VAL A 335 -11.37 -4.96 2.03
CA VAL A 335 -10.24 -4.22 1.46
C VAL A 335 -10.57 -2.73 1.32
N ALA A 336 -11.81 -2.40 0.92
CA ALA A 336 -12.26 -1.01 0.79
C ALA A 336 -12.19 -0.27 2.14
N PHE A 337 -12.70 -0.87 3.21
CA PHE A 337 -12.64 -0.29 4.56
C PHE A 337 -11.22 -0.18 5.09
N ALA A 338 -10.38 -1.18 4.87
CA ALA A 338 -8.97 -1.12 5.24
C ALA A 338 -8.24 0.03 4.53
N ALA A 339 -8.48 0.19 3.23
CA ALA A 339 -7.90 1.27 2.44
C ALA A 339 -8.43 2.66 2.83
N ASP A 340 -9.72 2.80 3.15
CA ASP A 340 -10.29 4.05 3.65
C ASP A 340 -9.69 4.45 5.01
N ASN A 341 -9.49 3.49 5.91
CA ASN A 341 -8.81 3.73 7.18
C ASN A 341 -7.34 4.15 7.00
N LEU A 342 -6.63 3.54 6.04
CA LEU A 342 -5.28 3.97 5.67
C LEU A 342 -5.27 5.39 5.10
N ALA A 343 -6.26 5.76 4.28
CA ALA A 343 -6.40 7.10 3.74
C ALA A 343 -6.56 8.16 4.85
N LEU A 344 -7.37 7.88 5.87
CA LEU A 344 -7.51 8.74 7.05
C LEU A 344 -6.18 8.89 7.80
N ALA A 345 -5.46 7.79 8.01
CA ALA A 345 -4.18 7.81 8.71
C ALA A 345 -3.12 8.62 7.94
N ILE A 346 -2.98 8.39 6.62
CA ILE A 346 -2.03 9.10 5.75
C ILE A 346 -2.33 10.61 5.73
N ALA A 347 -3.62 10.98 5.60
CA ALA A 347 -4.03 12.38 5.61
C ALA A 347 -3.72 13.07 6.94
N GLU A 348 -3.96 12.40 8.08
CA GLU A 348 -3.74 12.98 9.41
C GLU A 348 -2.26 13.09 9.75
N ILE A 349 -1.41 12.13 9.33
CA ILE A 349 0.05 12.23 9.42
C ILE A 349 0.52 13.51 8.72
N GLY A 350 0.07 13.75 7.49
CA GLY A 350 0.40 14.95 6.71
C GLY A 350 -0.16 16.24 7.36
N SER A 351 -1.40 16.20 7.83
CA SER A 351 -2.05 17.35 8.49
C SER A 351 -1.31 17.80 9.76
N LEU A 352 -0.91 16.86 10.61
CA LEU A 352 -0.14 17.15 11.81
C LEU A 352 1.25 17.72 11.47
N SER A 353 1.92 17.18 10.47
CA SER A 353 3.20 17.64 9.97
C SER A 353 3.12 19.09 9.45
N GLU A 354 2.12 19.39 8.64
CA GLU A 354 1.90 20.74 8.12
C GLU A 354 1.71 21.76 9.26
N ARG A 355 0.99 21.42 10.33
CA ARG A 355 0.84 22.29 11.50
C ARG A 355 2.16 22.55 12.23
N ARG A 356 3.04 21.54 12.35
CA ARG A 356 4.38 21.74 12.92
C ARG A 356 5.26 22.60 12.03
N MET A 357 5.17 22.42 10.70
CA MET A 357 5.86 23.28 9.75
C MET A 357 5.46 24.75 9.90
N ALA A 358 4.14 25.02 9.95
CA ALA A 358 3.62 26.38 10.17
C ALA A 358 4.10 26.99 11.50
N LEU A 359 4.22 26.17 12.55
CA LEU A 359 4.74 26.58 13.85
C LEU A 359 6.23 26.94 13.77
N LEU A 360 7.05 26.13 13.09
CA LEU A 360 8.50 26.32 13.01
C LEU A 360 8.87 27.65 12.34
N ILE A 361 8.16 28.08 11.30
CA ILE A 361 8.43 29.34 10.59
C ILE A 361 7.92 30.58 11.29
N ASP A 362 7.03 30.46 12.29
CA ASP A 362 6.54 31.58 13.10
C ASP A 362 7.51 31.83 14.28
N SER A 363 8.26 32.92 14.19
CA SER A 363 9.26 33.27 15.22
C SER A 363 8.67 33.45 16.61
N ARG A 364 7.37 33.85 16.73
CA ARG A 364 6.69 34.03 18.02
C ARG A 364 6.39 32.69 18.69
N MET A 365 6.21 31.66 17.90
CA MET A 365 5.86 30.31 18.40
C MET A 365 7.11 29.45 18.63
N SER A 366 8.02 29.45 17.67
CA SER A 366 9.22 28.61 17.68
C SER A 366 10.43 29.25 18.42
N GLY A 367 10.47 30.57 18.49
CA GLY A 367 11.66 31.30 18.95
C GLY A 367 12.86 31.15 17.98
N LEU A 368 12.61 30.76 16.73
CA LEU A 368 13.57 30.70 15.63
C LEU A 368 13.48 31.96 14.77
N PRO A 369 14.46 32.25 13.90
CA PRO A 369 14.31 33.31 12.92
C PRO A 369 13.06 33.12 12.06
N ALA A 370 12.34 34.22 11.78
CA ALA A 370 11.15 34.18 10.92
C ALA A 370 11.47 33.50 9.58
N PHE A 371 10.60 32.58 9.16
CA PHE A 371 10.77 31.76 7.96
C PHE A 371 12.09 30.99 7.91
N LEU A 372 12.74 30.73 9.04
CA LEU A 372 13.96 29.92 9.19
C LEU A 372 15.14 30.38 8.29
N VAL A 373 15.29 31.68 8.11
CA VAL A 373 16.35 32.26 7.29
C VAL A 373 16.93 33.51 7.95
N ASN A 374 18.22 33.74 7.74
CA ASN A 374 18.89 34.98 8.15
C ASN A 374 18.56 36.12 7.18
N ASN A 375 18.75 37.37 7.61
CA ASN A 375 18.49 38.55 6.81
C ASN A 375 17.08 38.57 6.17
N GLY A 376 16.06 38.35 7.01
CA GLY A 376 14.65 38.39 6.60
C GLY A 376 14.29 39.72 5.93
N GLY A 377 13.46 39.67 4.91
CA GLY A 377 13.10 40.79 4.04
C GLY A 377 13.90 40.79 2.73
N VAL A 378 15.21 40.52 2.76
CA VAL A 378 15.97 40.16 1.56
C VAL A 378 15.73 38.69 1.22
N ASN A 379 15.71 37.82 2.22
CA ASN A 379 15.39 36.41 2.07
C ASN A 379 13.95 36.14 2.54
N SER A 380 13.25 35.29 1.82
CA SER A 380 11.91 34.78 2.14
C SER A 380 11.94 33.42 2.82
N GLY A 381 13.03 32.68 2.71
CA GLY A 381 13.26 31.41 3.37
C GLY A 381 12.19 30.35 3.05
N PHE A 382 11.65 29.74 4.09
CA PHE A 382 10.67 28.64 4.01
C PHE A 382 9.21 29.09 3.79
N MET A 383 8.96 30.39 3.50
CA MET A 383 7.60 30.91 3.38
C MET A 383 6.76 30.11 2.38
N ILE A 384 7.26 29.93 1.15
CA ILE A 384 6.50 29.25 0.07
C ILE A 384 6.57 27.72 0.23
N ALA A 385 7.61 27.17 0.84
CA ALA A 385 7.64 25.74 1.18
C ALA A 385 6.49 25.36 2.12
N GLN A 386 6.13 26.23 3.10
CA GLN A 386 4.96 26.00 3.94
C GLN A 386 3.65 26.07 3.14
N VAL A 387 3.52 26.99 2.17
CA VAL A 387 2.36 27.06 1.27
C VAL A 387 2.22 25.77 0.46
N THR A 388 3.32 25.21 -0.02
CA THR A 388 3.34 23.89 -0.68
C THR A 388 2.81 22.79 0.24
N SER A 389 3.28 22.71 1.49
CA SER A 389 2.77 21.75 2.48
C SER A 389 1.27 21.91 2.71
N ALA A 390 0.78 23.15 2.81
CA ALA A 390 -0.64 23.46 3.02
C ALA A 390 -1.51 23.02 1.81
N ALA A 391 -1.01 23.22 0.58
CA ALA A 391 -1.68 22.79 -0.64
C ALA A 391 -1.83 21.26 -0.69
N LEU A 392 -0.75 20.52 -0.44
CA LEU A 392 -0.73 19.07 -0.42
C LEU A 392 -1.63 18.49 0.70
N ALA A 393 -1.60 19.10 1.89
CA ALA A 393 -2.49 18.69 2.99
C ALA A 393 -3.97 18.94 2.66
N SER A 394 -4.29 20.03 1.96
CA SER A 394 -5.65 20.32 1.50
C SER A 394 -6.15 19.32 0.45
N GLU A 395 -5.30 18.93 -0.49
CA GLU A 395 -5.61 17.91 -1.49
C GLU A 395 -5.90 16.55 -0.83
N ASN A 396 -5.07 16.14 0.12
CA ASN A 396 -5.28 14.89 0.87
C ASN A 396 -6.62 14.85 1.61
N LYS A 397 -7.15 15.98 2.09
CA LYS A 397 -8.49 16.02 2.71
C LYS A 397 -9.60 15.61 1.73
N THR A 398 -9.49 16.02 0.47
CA THR A 398 -10.42 15.59 -0.58
C THR A 398 -10.26 14.11 -0.89
N LEU A 399 -9.02 13.63 -1.03
CA LEU A 399 -8.72 12.24 -1.30
C LEU A 399 -9.08 11.31 -0.13
N ALA A 400 -9.12 11.80 1.10
CA ALA A 400 -9.50 11.02 2.28
C ALA A 400 -11.01 10.75 2.40
N HIS A 401 -11.86 11.33 1.51
CA HIS A 401 -13.29 11.00 1.50
C HIS A 401 -13.46 9.49 1.27
N PRO A 402 -14.22 8.75 2.13
CA PRO A 402 -14.36 7.31 2.00
C PRO A 402 -14.89 6.88 0.64
N ALA A 403 -14.20 5.96 -0.02
CA ALA A 403 -14.63 5.40 -1.30
C ALA A 403 -15.68 4.29 -1.10
N SER A 404 -15.58 3.52 -0.02
CA SER A 404 -16.47 2.41 0.31
C SER A 404 -17.93 2.79 0.51
N VAL A 405 -18.23 4.07 0.77
CA VAL A 405 -19.61 4.56 0.94
C VAL A 405 -20.32 4.84 -0.39
N ASP A 406 -19.62 4.76 -1.52
CA ASP A 406 -20.13 5.05 -2.86
C ASP A 406 -20.37 3.75 -3.64
N SER A 407 -21.60 3.23 -3.58
CA SER A 407 -22.00 2.02 -4.27
C SER A 407 -22.93 2.33 -5.44
N LEU A 408 -22.59 1.78 -6.63
CA LEU A 408 -23.35 1.94 -7.87
C LEU A 408 -23.70 0.55 -8.44
N PRO A 409 -24.97 0.25 -8.80
CA PRO A 409 -25.31 -1.00 -9.44
C PRO A 409 -24.58 -1.18 -10.78
N THR A 410 -24.03 -2.37 -11.01
CA THR A 410 -23.37 -2.77 -12.26
C THR A 410 -23.97 -4.06 -12.80
N SER A 411 -23.49 -4.54 -13.96
CA SER A 411 -23.91 -5.82 -14.58
C SER A 411 -25.42 -5.99 -14.68
N ALA A 412 -26.15 -4.95 -15.17
CA ALA A 412 -27.61 -4.91 -15.28
C ALA A 412 -28.32 -5.18 -13.93
N ASN A 413 -27.83 -4.60 -12.85
CA ASN A 413 -28.29 -4.72 -11.46
C ASN A 413 -28.09 -6.12 -10.84
N GLN A 414 -27.35 -7.02 -11.47
CA GLN A 414 -26.92 -8.28 -10.82
C GLN A 414 -25.92 -8.00 -9.70
N GLU A 415 -25.06 -7.01 -9.88
CA GLU A 415 -24.14 -6.48 -8.89
C GLU A 415 -24.72 -5.17 -8.34
N ASP A 416 -25.73 -5.28 -7.49
CA ASP A 416 -26.51 -4.16 -6.96
C ASP A 416 -25.85 -3.44 -5.79
N HIS A 417 -24.78 -4.02 -5.23
CA HIS A 417 -23.90 -3.42 -4.23
C HIS A 417 -22.45 -3.71 -4.56
N VAL A 418 -21.60 -2.66 -4.57
CA VAL A 418 -20.19 -2.73 -4.93
C VAL A 418 -19.34 -2.02 -3.90
N SER A 419 -18.06 -2.41 -3.74
CA SER A 419 -17.19 -1.95 -2.67
C SER A 419 -16.36 -0.71 -3.01
N MET A 420 -16.12 -0.43 -4.28
CA MET A 420 -15.14 0.57 -4.77
C MET A 420 -13.70 0.35 -4.26
N ALA A 421 -13.35 -0.86 -3.83
CA ALA A 421 -12.07 -1.19 -3.21
C ALA A 421 -10.86 -0.83 -4.08
N THR A 422 -10.94 -1.01 -5.39
CA THR A 422 -9.85 -0.70 -6.31
C THR A 422 -9.52 0.79 -6.31
N PHE A 423 -10.53 1.67 -6.30
CA PHE A 423 -10.30 3.11 -6.15
C PHE A 423 -9.82 3.45 -4.74
N ALA A 424 -10.41 2.86 -3.70
CA ALA A 424 -9.99 3.05 -2.32
C ALA A 424 -8.49 2.76 -2.14
N GLY A 425 -8.00 1.62 -2.66
CA GLY A 425 -6.59 1.24 -2.60
C GLY A 425 -5.69 2.11 -3.48
N ARG A 426 -6.08 2.33 -4.74
CA ARG A 426 -5.25 3.05 -5.72
C ARG A 426 -4.91 4.48 -5.33
N ARG A 427 -5.87 5.22 -4.75
CA ARG A 427 -5.65 6.63 -4.34
C ARG A 427 -4.63 6.78 -3.21
N LEU A 428 -4.31 5.71 -2.47
CA LEU A 428 -3.34 5.76 -1.37
C LEU A 428 -1.94 6.13 -1.85
N ALA A 429 -1.57 5.79 -3.09
CA ALA A 429 -0.30 6.17 -3.68
C ALA A 429 -0.18 7.69 -3.85
N ASP A 430 -1.21 8.34 -4.41
CA ASP A 430 -1.25 9.81 -4.58
C ASP A 430 -1.21 10.50 -3.20
N MET A 431 -1.98 10.00 -2.24
CA MET A 431 -2.00 10.52 -0.87
C MET A 431 -0.65 10.36 -0.15
N ALA A 432 0.03 9.25 -0.38
CA ALA A 432 1.35 8.98 0.17
C ALA A 432 2.41 9.90 -0.44
N GLU A 433 2.33 10.19 -1.74
CA GLU A 433 3.20 11.16 -2.42
C GLU A 433 3.02 12.57 -1.82
N ASN A 434 1.79 13.03 -1.68
CA ASN A 434 1.46 14.30 -1.04
C ASN A 434 2.02 14.37 0.40
N THR A 435 1.77 13.35 1.21
CA THR A 435 2.25 13.30 2.60
C THR A 435 3.78 13.25 2.68
N ARG A 436 4.42 12.55 1.76
CA ARG A 436 5.89 12.54 1.64
C ARG A 436 6.44 13.95 1.36
N GLY A 437 5.79 14.70 0.46
CA GLY A 437 6.13 16.10 0.18
C GLY A 437 5.98 16.99 1.42
N ILE A 438 4.90 16.84 2.17
CA ILE A 438 4.66 17.59 3.43
C ILE A 438 5.75 17.27 4.46
N LEU A 439 6.05 15.99 4.68
CA LEU A 439 7.11 15.55 5.59
C LEU A 439 8.50 16.00 5.15
N ALA A 440 8.78 16.03 3.85
CA ALA A 440 10.04 16.52 3.32
C ALA A 440 10.27 17.99 3.67
N VAL A 441 9.24 18.81 3.55
CA VAL A 441 9.31 20.23 3.92
C VAL A 441 9.49 20.39 5.42
N GLU A 442 8.79 19.62 6.26
CA GLU A 442 8.97 19.66 7.72
C GLU A 442 10.38 19.16 8.11
N LEU A 443 10.90 18.12 7.47
CA LEU A 443 12.26 17.60 7.71
C LEU A 443 13.33 18.68 7.48
N LEU A 444 13.22 19.39 6.36
CA LEU A 444 14.10 20.52 6.05
C LEU A 444 13.99 21.63 7.12
N ALA A 445 12.76 21.98 7.51
CA ALA A 445 12.50 23.02 8.49
C ALA A 445 12.98 22.65 9.90
N ALA A 446 12.74 21.41 10.33
CA ALA A 446 13.18 20.92 11.64
C ALA A 446 14.72 20.85 11.72
N ALA A 447 15.39 20.34 10.67
CA ALA A 447 16.84 20.33 10.59
C ALA A 447 17.43 21.75 10.59
N GLN A 448 16.82 22.68 9.85
CA GLN A 448 17.19 24.09 9.84
C GLN A 448 17.04 24.72 11.23
N GLY A 449 15.92 24.41 11.92
CA GLY A 449 15.70 24.86 13.28
C GLY A 449 16.72 24.33 14.28
N LEU A 450 17.11 23.05 14.16
CA LEU A 450 18.18 22.46 14.98
C LEU A 450 19.55 23.14 14.73
N ASP A 451 19.87 23.46 13.48
CA ASP A 451 21.12 24.18 13.17
C ASP A 451 21.14 25.58 13.78
N PHE A 452 20.00 26.28 13.86
CA PHE A 452 19.90 27.57 14.58
C PHE A 452 20.07 27.44 16.09
N ARG A 453 19.99 26.23 16.65
CA ARG A 453 20.28 25.98 18.09
C ARG A 453 21.77 25.76 18.37
N ALA A 454 22.62 25.67 17.34
CA ALA A 454 24.05 25.51 17.55
C ALA A 454 24.59 26.61 18.52
N PRO A 455 25.55 26.30 19.43
CA PRO A 455 26.34 25.06 19.45
C PRO A 455 25.70 23.88 20.19
N LEU A 456 24.46 24.03 20.72
CA LEU A 456 23.78 22.98 21.46
C LEU A 456 23.44 21.80 20.53
N ARG A 457 23.57 20.60 21.06
CA ARG A 457 23.26 19.35 20.33
C ARG A 457 22.02 18.66 20.90
N SER A 458 21.30 17.97 20.05
CA SER A 458 20.20 17.11 20.43
C SER A 458 20.67 15.72 20.85
N THR A 459 19.75 14.73 20.96
CA THR A 459 20.09 13.34 21.21
C THR A 459 20.86 12.73 20.03
N GLU A 460 21.57 11.63 20.25
CA GLU A 460 22.32 10.93 19.18
C GLU A 460 21.43 10.54 18.00
N LEU A 461 20.19 10.03 18.25
CA LEU A 461 19.27 9.62 17.21
C LEU A 461 18.74 10.83 16.40
N ILE A 462 18.47 11.95 17.04
CA ILE A 462 18.05 13.19 16.36
C ILE A 462 19.20 13.77 15.54
N GLU A 463 20.42 13.78 16.08
CA GLU A 463 21.62 14.20 15.32
C GLU A 463 21.91 13.28 14.14
N LEU A 464 21.68 11.97 14.30
CA LEU A 464 21.79 11.00 13.20
C LEU A 464 20.73 11.29 12.11
N ALA A 465 19.48 11.51 12.51
CA ALA A 465 18.40 11.85 11.57
C ALA A 465 18.70 13.14 10.79
N LYS A 466 19.14 14.19 11.50
CA LYS A 466 19.58 15.44 10.88
C LYS A 466 20.78 15.21 9.95
N GLY A 467 21.76 14.39 10.37
CA GLY A 467 22.96 14.08 9.59
C GLY A 467 22.64 13.40 8.26
N ARG A 468 21.65 12.50 8.22
CA ARG A 468 21.17 11.88 6.96
C ARG A 468 20.68 12.94 5.97
N LEU A 469 19.88 13.90 6.41
CA LEU A 469 19.47 15.00 5.55
C LEU A 469 20.66 15.87 5.15
N ARG A 470 21.53 16.25 6.10
CA ARG A 470 22.65 17.17 5.85
C ARG A 470 23.76 16.56 4.96
N SER A 471 23.76 15.24 4.77
CA SER A 471 24.63 14.61 3.77
C SER A 471 24.16 14.87 2.33
N GLU A 472 22.89 15.22 2.12
CA GLU A 472 22.31 15.49 0.79
C GLU A 472 21.93 16.97 0.60
N VAL A 473 21.49 17.65 1.66
CA VAL A 473 21.02 19.04 1.60
C VAL A 473 21.74 19.91 2.61
N SER A 474 22.43 20.94 2.13
CA SER A 474 23.16 21.88 2.99
C SER A 474 22.19 22.80 3.77
N PHE A 475 22.75 23.45 4.83
CA PHE A 475 22.06 24.51 5.54
C PHE A 475 21.54 25.61 4.58
N TYR A 476 20.35 26.14 4.84
CA TYR A 476 19.72 27.19 4.03
C TYR A 476 20.13 28.57 4.57
N ASP A 477 21.27 29.08 4.09
CA ASP A 477 21.86 30.33 4.54
C ASP A 477 21.22 31.57 3.90
N LYS A 478 20.75 31.42 2.67
CA LYS A 478 20.09 32.44 1.85
C LYS A 478 19.15 31.79 0.83
N ASP A 479 18.25 32.58 0.26
CA ASP A 479 17.35 32.11 -0.78
C ASP A 479 18.11 31.51 -1.97
N ARG A 480 17.65 30.31 -2.38
CA ARG A 480 18.15 29.56 -3.53
C ARG A 480 17.01 28.81 -4.20
N TYR A 481 17.24 28.21 -5.36
CA TYR A 481 16.24 27.34 -5.98
C TYR A 481 15.95 26.16 -5.05
N PHE A 482 14.73 26.12 -4.50
CA PHE A 482 14.41 25.28 -3.34
C PHE A 482 13.85 23.90 -3.69
N ALA A 483 13.28 23.72 -4.89
CA ALA A 483 12.69 22.45 -5.29
C ALA A 483 13.64 21.25 -5.17
N PRO A 484 14.93 21.33 -5.58
CA PRO A 484 15.87 20.22 -5.43
C PRO A 484 16.10 19.79 -3.98
N ASP A 485 16.06 20.73 -3.02
CA ASP A 485 16.19 20.39 -1.60
C ASP A 485 14.97 19.60 -1.10
N ILE A 486 13.78 19.99 -1.54
CA ILE A 486 12.53 19.26 -1.21
C ILE A 486 12.53 17.87 -1.85
N GLU A 487 12.95 17.76 -3.11
CA GLU A 487 13.06 16.49 -3.84
C GLU A 487 14.05 15.53 -3.15
N ALA A 488 15.22 16.03 -2.72
CA ALA A 488 16.22 15.23 -2.00
C ALA A 488 15.66 14.73 -0.65
N ALA A 489 15.00 15.60 0.11
CA ALA A 489 14.36 15.23 1.38
C ALA A 489 13.23 14.21 1.16
N ALA A 490 12.39 14.38 0.13
CA ALA A 490 11.36 13.43 -0.24
C ALA A 490 11.94 12.07 -0.68
N ALA A 491 13.07 12.08 -1.39
CA ALA A 491 13.76 10.86 -1.80
C ALA A 491 14.30 10.06 -0.60
N LEU A 492 14.82 10.73 0.45
CA LEU A 492 15.22 10.08 1.70
C LEU A 492 14.03 9.33 2.35
N LEU A 493 12.87 9.99 2.42
CA LEU A 493 11.64 9.37 2.93
C LEU A 493 11.17 8.22 2.04
N GLY A 494 11.25 8.37 0.72
CA GLY A 494 10.90 7.33 -0.25
C GLY A 494 11.78 6.08 -0.17
N ARG A 495 13.04 6.22 0.27
CA ARG A 495 13.96 5.12 0.54
C ARG A 495 13.81 4.53 1.95
N ALA A 496 12.77 4.94 2.70
CA ALA A 496 12.51 4.49 4.07
C ALA A 496 13.70 4.74 5.04
N SER A 497 14.45 5.82 4.82
CA SER A 497 15.74 6.10 5.49
C SER A 497 15.61 6.41 6.99
N TYR A 498 14.40 6.39 7.55
CA TYR A 498 14.12 6.66 8.96
C TYR A 498 13.47 5.50 9.71
N ASN A 499 13.21 4.36 9.03
CA ASN A 499 12.53 3.22 9.62
C ASN A 499 13.32 2.56 10.75
N ASP A 500 14.63 2.56 10.66
CA ASP A 500 15.55 2.01 11.67
C ASP A 500 15.70 2.89 12.93
N LEU A 501 15.12 4.10 12.93
CA LEU A 501 15.18 5.01 14.07
C LEU A 501 14.01 4.83 15.05
N ILE A 502 13.03 4.02 14.71
CA ILE A 502 11.93 3.67 15.62
C ILE A 502 12.11 2.25 16.14
N PRO A 503 11.59 1.92 17.34
CA PRO A 503 11.71 0.56 17.89
C PRO A 503 11.12 -0.50 16.97
N ALA A 504 11.80 -1.64 16.86
CA ALA A 504 11.31 -2.78 16.08
C ALA A 504 9.96 -3.30 16.60
N GLY A 505 9.13 -3.82 15.70
CA GLY A 505 7.82 -4.38 16.02
C GLY A 505 6.71 -3.35 16.30
N VAL A 506 6.97 -2.06 16.11
CA VAL A 506 5.93 -1.03 16.16
C VAL A 506 5.05 -1.10 14.93
N LEU A 507 5.65 -1.27 13.76
CA LEU A 507 4.99 -1.35 12.46
C LEU A 507 4.85 -2.80 12.00
N PRO A 508 3.67 -3.21 11.47
CA PRO A 508 3.36 -4.62 11.20
C PRO A 508 4.25 -5.33 10.18
N SER A 509 4.79 -4.62 9.18
CA SER A 509 5.60 -5.23 8.11
C SER A 509 7.13 -5.02 8.28
N LEU A 510 7.54 -4.37 9.40
CA LEU A 510 8.94 -4.00 9.70
C LEU A 510 9.47 -4.67 10.96
#